data_3c1200b75659d2cf4e18d4b7db5849af
#
_entry.id   3c1200b75659d2cf4e18d4b7db5849af
#
_cell.length_a   1.000
_cell.length_b   1.000
_cell.length_c   1.000
_cell.angle_alpha   90.00
_cell.angle_beta   90.00
_cell.angle_gamma   90.00
#
_symmetry.space_group_name_H-M   'P 1'
#
loop_
_entity.id
_entity.type
_entity.pdbx_description
1 polymer ?
#
loop_
_entity_poly.entity_id
_entity_poly.type
_entity_poly.pdbx_seq_one_letter_code
_entity_poly.pdbx_strand_id
1 'polypeptide(L)'
;SHPQKIVSFAAMLTEISPRLALYPSESVARLARRLENCGPIVITTHPNPDGDAMGSSLALWRVLKKMGKTATVVVPNAYDQYLSWLDGSSEVIDASTKQADAIALFAAADLIFCLDYNALRRVGELEAMIRSSSAEFVLIDHHLDPEDFAHYNFHVAGLSSTAELVYRLLLQLGTAPLIDKAVAENIYVGLMTDTGSFRFSTTTPEVHLIAADLLQAGIDVGHIHNLIYDNFGEKRTRFLGFMLYKKLKVLPEYNTAYMAVSRAEGARFDLGPGDTEGLVNYCLSLKGINFGVLLKASDRGTKLSFRSIGKFP
;
A
#
# COMPACT_ATOMS: atom_id res chain seq x y z
N SER A 1 -25.10 -25.78 -31.49
CA SER A 1 -23.86 -25.02 -31.35
C SER A 1 -24.22 -23.53 -31.24
N HIS A 2 -24.20 -22.99 -30.02
CA HIS A 2 -24.33 -21.54 -29.80
C HIS A 2 -22.99 -20.90 -30.11
N PRO A 3 -22.93 -19.87 -30.96
CA PRO A 3 -21.70 -19.08 -31.09
C PRO A 3 -21.54 -18.28 -29.80
N GLN A 4 -20.53 -18.62 -29.02
CA GLN A 4 -20.04 -17.70 -27.95
C GLN A 4 -19.63 -16.38 -28.63
N LYS A 5 -20.37 -15.31 -28.36
CA LYS A 5 -19.95 -13.96 -28.72
C LYS A 5 -18.65 -13.69 -28.00
N ILE A 6 -17.54 -13.65 -28.70
CA ILE A 6 -16.30 -13.10 -28.21
C ILE A 6 -16.56 -11.59 -28.06
N VAL A 7 -16.88 -11.17 -26.86
CA VAL A 7 -16.96 -9.75 -26.52
C VAL A 7 -15.53 -9.20 -26.63
N SER A 8 -15.33 -8.18 -27.45
CA SER A 8 -13.99 -7.60 -27.61
C SER A 8 -13.53 -7.00 -26.28
N PHE A 9 -12.22 -7.05 -26.01
CA PHE A 9 -11.59 -6.48 -24.80
C PHE A 9 -12.02 -5.03 -24.51
N ALA A 10 -12.11 -4.19 -25.55
CA ALA A 10 -12.60 -2.80 -25.43
C ALA A 10 -14.06 -2.71 -24.95
N ALA A 11 -14.93 -3.67 -25.34
CA ALA A 11 -16.32 -3.73 -24.88
C ALA A 11 -16.41 -4.20 -23.42
N MET A 12 -15.52 -5.09 -23.01
CA MET A 12 -15.44 -5.56 -21.62
C MET A 12 -14.97 -4.45 -20.67
N LEU A 13 -14.01 -3.62 -21.07
CA LEU A 13 -13.57 -2.43 -20.31
C LEU A 13 -14.69 -1.37 -20.19
N THR A 14 -15.50 -1.17 -21.24
CA THR A 14 -16.65 -0.26 -21.21
C THR A 14 -17.77 -0.75 -20.27
N GLU A 15 -17.93 -2.05 -20.07
CA GLU A 15 -18.90 -2.61 -19.14
C GLU A 15 -18.38 -2.61 -17.68
N ILE A 16 -17.08 -2.78 -17.45
CA ILE A 16 -16.47 -2.79 -16.11
C ILE A 16 -16.28 -1.38 -15.57
N SER A 17 -15.88 -0.42 -16.39
CA SER A 17 -15.58 0.96 -16.00
C SER A 17 -16.70 1.66 -15.19
N PRO A 18 -18.00 1.56 -15.56
CA PRO A 18 -19.08 2.17 -14.76
C PRO A 18 -19.26 1.56 -13.37
N ARG A 19 -18.98 0.27 -13.18
CA ARG A 19 -19.06 -0.40 -11.87
C ARG A 19 -17.91 -0.01 -10.95
N LEU A 20 -16.77 0.39 -11.52
CA LEU A 20 -15.58 0.80 -10.79
C LEU A 20 -15.54 2.32 -10.55
N ALA A 21 -16.49 3.08 -11.10
CA ALA A 21 -16.62 4.51 -10.79
C ALA A 21 -16.97 4.67 -9.31
N LEU A 22 -16.15 5.45 -8.60
CA LEU A 22 -16.24 5.59 -7.14
C LEU A 22 -16.44 7.05 -6.72
N TYR A 23 -15.80 7.96 -7.45
CA TYR A 23 -15.73 9.36 -7.06
C TYR A 23 -16.73 10.22 -7.84
N PRO A 24 -17.25 11.31 -7.24
CA PRO A 24 -18.07 12.28 -7.96
C PRO A 24 -17.33 12.82 -9.20
N SER A 25 -18.00 12.84 -10.35
CA SER A 25 -17.40 13.29 -11.61
C SER A 25 -16.87 14.72 -11.54
N GLU A 26 -17.49 15.60 -10.74
CA GLU A 26 -17.02 16.97 -10.53
C GLU A 26 -15.65 17.02 -9.83
N SER A 27 -15.47 16.19 -8.78
CA SER A 27 -14.19 16.09 -8.04
C SER A 27 -13.08 15.58 -8.95
N VAL A 28 -13.36 14.55 -9.76
CA VAL A 28 -12.41 14.01 -10.74
C VAL A 28 -12.07 15.04 -11.80
N ALA A 29 -13.07 15.73 -12.36
CA ALA A 29 -12.87 16.79 -13.36
C ALA A 29 -12.07 17.99 -12.81
N ARG A 30 -12.27 18.33 -11.53
CA ARG A 30 -11.50 19.37 -10.85
C ARG A 30 -10.02 18.98 -10.74
N LEU A 31 -9.72 17.74 -10.33
CA LEU A 31 -8.35 17.22 -10.28
C LEU A 31 -7.74 17.14 -11.68
N ALA A 32 -8.48 16.65 -12.69
CA ALA A 32 -8.02 16.57 -14.06
C ALA A 32 -7.54 17.95 -14.59
N ARG A 33 -8.36 18.99 -14.43
CA ARG A 33 -8.00 20.38 -14.82
C ARG A 33 -6.76 20.87 -14.06
N ARG A 34 -6.62 20.52 -12.78
CA ARG A 34 -5.43 20.91 -12.00
C ARG A 34 -4.18 20.19 -12.52
N LEU A 35 -4.29 18.91 -12.84
CA LEU A 35 -3.19 18.13 -13.42
C LEU A 35 -2.75 18.68 -14.79
N GLU A 36 -3.65 19.19 -15.63
CA GLU A 36 -3.27 19.80 -16.93
C GLU A 36 -2.26 20.93 -16.74
N ASN A 37 -2.43 21.75 -15.71
CA ASN A 37 -1.72 23.01 -15.50
C ASN A 37 -0.80 23.01 -14.26
N CYS A 38 -0.46 21.85 -13.70
CA CYS A 38 0.45 21.80 -12.55
C CYS A 38 1.92 21.68 -12.96
N GLY A 39 2.80 22.26 -12.14
CA GLY A 39 4.23 22.07 -12.16
C GLY A 39 4.65 20.76 -11.46
N PRO A 40 5.74 20.76 -10.66
CA PRO A 40 6.24 19.55 -10.02
C PRO A 40 5.24 18.92 -9.04
N ILE A 41 5.21 17.60 -9.04
CA ILE A 41 4.34 16.78 -8.19
C ILE A 41 5.19 15.94 -7.24
N VAL A 42 4.85 15.95 -5.96
CA VAL A 42 5.38 15.01 -4.98
C VAL A 42 4.30 13.99 -4.62
N ILE A 43 4.67 12.73 -4.54
CA ILE A 43 3.82 11.65 -4.02
C ILE A 43 4.48 11.16 -2.74
N THR A 44 3.73 11.08 -1.66
CA THR A 44 4.26 10.65 -0.37
C THR A 44 3.31 9.69 0.34
N THR A 45 3.86 8.87 1.25
CA THR A 45 3.14 7.86 1.99
C THR A 45 3.64 7.80 3.45
N HIS A 46 3.14 6.84 4.23
CA HIS A 46 3.48 6.67 5.64
C HIS A 46 4.91 6.11 5.88
N PRO A 47 5.48 6.23 7.10
CA PRO A 47 6.77 5.61 7.46
C PRO A 47 6.70 4.08 7.41
N ASN A 48 7.84 3.46 7.06
CA ASN A 48 7.98 2.04 6.78
C ASN A 48 6.96 1.57 5.73
N PRO A 49 7.05 2.12 4.50
CA PRO A 49 6.08 1.85 3.46
C PRO A 49 5.96 0.36 3.18
N ASP A 50 4.76 -0.14 3.20
CA ASP A 50 4.42 -1.53 2.87
C ASP A 50 4.06 -1.70 1.39
N GLY A 51 3.47 -2.84 1.04
CA GLY A 51 3.12 -3.14 -0.35
C GLY A 51 2.03 -2.23 -0.92
N ASP A 52 1.06 -1.78 -0.09
CA ASP A 52 0.02 -0.86 -0.55
C ASP A 52 0.56 0.56 -0.73
N ALA A 53 1.32 1.04 0.25
CA ALA A 53 1.98 2.34 0.19
C ALA A 53 2.90 2.48 -1.03
N MET A 54 3.75 1.49 -1.27
CA MET A 54 4.68 1.49 -2.42
C MET A 54 3.95 1.23 -3.74
N GLY A 55 3.07 0.25 -3.78
CA GLY A 55 2.33 -0.13 -4.97
C GLY A 55 1.46 1.01 -5.51
N SER A 56 0.65 1.63 -4.65
CA SER A 56 -0.19 2.77 -5.00
C SER A 56 0.63 3.99 -5.45
N SER A 57 1.72 4.30 -4.71
CA SER A 57 2.58 5.45 -5.03
C SER A 57 3.30 5.29 -6.37
N LEU A 58 3.88 4.13 -6.63
CA LEU A 58 4.62 3.85 -7.87
C LEU A 58 3.69 3.72 -9.07
N ALA A 59 2.49 3.15 -8.89
CA ALA A 59 1.48 3.10 -9.96
C ALA A 59 1.06 4.50 -10.40
N LEU A 60 0.71 5.36 -9.44
CA LEU A 60 0.35 6.75 -9.71
C LEU A 60 1.51 7.52 -10.35
N TRP A 61 2.70 7.41 -9.78
CA TRP A 61 3.91 8.04 -10.31
C TRP A 61 4.14 7.69 -11.77
N ARG A 62 4.06 6.39 -12.11
CA ARG A 62 4.30 5.93 -13.48
C ARG A 62 3.27 6.48 -14.46
N VAL A 63 1.98 6.52 -14.09
CA VAL A 63 0.95 7.10 -14.94
C VAL A 63 1.16 8.60 -15.12
N LEU A 64 1.48 9.34 -14.05
CA LEU A 64 1.79 10.77 -14.15
C LEU A 64 3.00 11.04 -15.06
N LYS A 65 4.04 10.22 -14.96
CA LYS A 65 5.21 10.30 -15.87
C LYS A 65 4.79 10.09 -17.34
N LYS A 66 3.94 9.12 -17.62
CA LYS A 66 3.40 8.86 -18.96
C LYS A 66 2.49 9.99 -19.47
N MET A 67 1.84 10.72 -18.58
CA MET A 67 1.12 11.96 -18.90
C MET A 67 2.06 13.16 -19.14
N GLY A 68 3.38 12.97 -19.08
CA GLY A 68 4.37 14.03 -19.25
C GLY A 68 4.56 14.92 -18.02
N LYS A 69 4.12 14.48 -16.84
CA LYS A 69 4.26 15.25 -15.59
C LYS A 69 5.61 14.99 -14.93
N THR A 70 6.15 16.02 -14.28
CA THR A 70 7.30 15.89 -13.39
C THR A 70 6.83 15.44 -12.02
N ALA A 71 6.97 14.15 -11.73
CA ALA A 71 6.52 13.55 -10.48
C ALA A 71 7.66 12.80 -9.79
N THR A 72 7.73 12.87 -8.46
CA THR A 72 8.72 12.19 -7.63
C THR A 72 8.04 11.57 -6.41
N VAL A 73 8.36 10.31 -6.11
CA VAL A 73 7.93 9.63 -4.87
C VAL A 73 8.94 9.93 -3.78
N VAL A 74 8.47 10.46 -2.65
CA VAL A 74 9.28 10.75 -1.46
C VAL A 74 8.69 10.00 -0.27
N VAL A 75 9.47 9.11 0.33
CA VAL A 75 9.06 8.33 1.51
C VAL A 75 9.78 8.82 2.76
N PRO A 76 9.16 8.71 3.96
CA PRO A 76 9.77 9.16 5.21
C PRO A 76 11.07 8.43 5.56
N ASN A 77 11.12 7.13 5.26
CA ASN A 77 12.28 6.26 5.49
C ASN A 77 12.26 5.08 4.51
N ALA A 78 13.34 4.31 4.48
CA ALA A 78 13.47 3.14 3.59
C ALA A 78 12.29 2.17 3.71
N TYR A 79 11.88 1.64 2.58
CA TYR A 79 10.93 0.52 2.45
C TYR A 79 11.67 -0.82 2.49
N ASP A 80 10.95 -1.91 2.69
CA ASP A 80 11.53 -3.23 2.78
C ASP A 80 12.07 -3.73 1.43
N GLN A 81 13.21 -4.42 1.45
CA GLN A 81 13.93 -4.88 0.26
C GLN A 81 13.08 -5.78 -0.65
N TYR A 82 12.10 -6.51 -0.13
CA TYR A 82 11.23 -7.36 -0.94
C TYR A 82 10.32 -6.57 -1.91
N LEU A 83 10.25 -5.24 -1.77
CA LEU A 83 9.54 -4.32 -2.68
C LEU A 83 10.46 -3.67 -3.73
N SER A 84 11.78 -3.91 -3.66
CA SER A 84 12.76 -3.24 -4.53
C SER A 84 12.68 -3.63 -6.01
N TRP A 85 11.97 -4.69 -6.35
CA TRP A 85 11.72 -5.11 -7.72
C TRP A 85 10.59 -4.35 -8.40
N LEU A 86 9.75 -3.64 -7.65
CA LEU A 86 8.67 -2.82 -8.20
C LEU A 86 9.26 -1.76 -9.13
N ASP A 87 8.63 -1.61 -10.30
CA ASP A 87 9.09 -0.64 -11.29
C ASP A 87 8.99 0.79 -10.75
N GLY A 88 10.10 1.52 -10.82
CA GLY A 88 10.26 2.87 -10.27
C GLY A 88 10.78 2.92 -8.83
N SER A 89 10.92 1.79 -8.14
CA SER A 89 11.41 1.75 -6.75
C SER A 89 12.79 2.41 -6.57
N SER A 90 13.68 2.25 -7.53
CA SER A 90 15.03 2.86 -7.52
C SER A 90 15.04 4.38 -7.62
N GLU A 91 13.93 5.00 -8.08
CA GLU A 91 13.79 6.46 -8.21
C GLU A 91 13.15 7.10 -6.97
N VAL A 92 12.74 6.30 -6.00
CA VAL A 92 12.14 6.78 -4.74
C VAL A 92 13.18 7.50 -3.90
N ILE A 93 12.82 8.66 -3.39
CA ILE A 93 13.65 9.45 -2.48
C ILE A 93 13.31 9.05 -1.03
N ASP A 94 14.27 8.47 -0.35
CA ASP A 94 14.22 8.23 1.09
C ASP A 94 14.67 9.50 1.83
N ALA A 95 13.72 10.19 2.46
CA ALA A 95 13.99 11.45 3.14
C ALA A 95 14.89 11.31 4.38
N SER A 96 14.97 10.12 4.98
CA SER A 96 15.87 9.87 6.12
C SER A 96 17.35 9.93 5.71
N THR A 97 17.65 9.64 4.45
CA THR A 97 19.02 9.65 3.89
C THR A 97 19.28 10.81 2.94
N LYS A 98 18.22 11.36 2.30
CA LYS A 98 18.28 12.46 1.32
C LYS A 98 17.39 13.64 1.76
N GLN A 99 17.57 14.09 3.01
CA GLN A 99 16.70 15.12 3.60
C GLN A 99 16.71 16.44 2.82
N ALA A 100 17.89 16.89 2.35
CA ALA A 100 18.00 18.13 1.59
C ALA A 100 17.23 18.08 0.25
N ASP A 101 17.29 16.94 -0.44
CA ASP A 101 16.55 16.72 -1.68
C ASP A 101 15.03 16.72 -1.41
N ALA A 102 14.60 16.05 -0.34
CA ALA A 102 13.21 16.01 0.07
C ALA A 102 12.67 17.42 0.37
N ILE A 103 13.41 18.23 1.15
CA ILE A 103 13.03 19.62 1.45
C ILE A 103 12.87 20.43 0.16
N ALA A 104 13.83 20.33 -0.77
CA ALA A 104 13.76 21.04 -2.05
C ALA A 104 12.56 20.62 -2.90
N LEU A 105 12.25 19.31 -2.95
CA LEU A 105 11.10 18.77 -3.69
C LEU A 105 9.78 19.26 -3.11
N PHE A 106 9.59 19.21 -1.79
CA PHE A 106 8.37 19.71 -1.14
C PHE A 106 8.20 21.22 -1.29
N ALA A 107 9.30 21.99 -1.26
CA ALA A 107 9.26 23.43 -1.45
C ALA A 107 8.91 23.84 -2.89
N ALA A 108 9.30 23.03 -3.89
CA ALA A 108 9.04 23.29 -5.30
C ALA A 108 7.72 22.68 -5.81
N ALA A 109 7.04 21.85 -5.01
CA ALA A 109 5.85 21.15 -5.43
C ALA A 109 4.65 22.10 -5.66
N ASP A 110 3.90 21.85 -6.72
CA ASP A 110 2.58 22.45 -6.98
C ASP A 110 1.45 21.58 -6.43
N LEU A 111 1.65 20.24 -6.46
CA LEU A 111 0.74 19.24 -5.92
C LEU A 111 1.49 18.24 -5.07
N ILE A 112 0.91 17.85 -3.93
CA ILE A 112 1.38 16.76 -3.10
C ILE A 112 0.26 15.73 -2.98
N PHE A 113 0.50 14.52 -3.52
CA PHE A 113 -0.36 13.38 -3.30
C PHE A 113 0.01 12.70 -1.99
N CYS A 114 -0.96 12.60 -1.10
CA CYS A 114 -0.91 12.00 0.22
C CYS A 114 -1.58 10.62 0.14
N LEU A 115 -0.78 9.56 0.07
CA LEU A 115 -1.26 8.20 -0.17
C LEU A 115 -1.11 7.32 1.06
N ASP A 116 -2.17 6.58 1.36
CA ASP A 116 -2.16 5.53 2.38
C ASP A 116 -1.88 6.04 3.81
N TYR A 117 -2.37 7.23 4.10
CA TYR A 117 -2.45 7.77 5.46
C TYR A 117 -3.56 8.80 5.59
N ASN A 118 -4.28 8.75 6.71
CA ASN A 118 -5.46 9.56 6.98
C ASN A 118 -5.17 10.92 7.66
N ALA A 119 -3.93 11.17 8.07
CA ALA A 119 -3.56 12.37 8.84
C ALA A 119 -2.08 12.72 8.68
N LEU A 120 -1.76 14.02 8.61
CA LEU A 120 -0.36 14.47 8.42
C LEU A 120 0.57 14.05 9.55
N ARG A 121 0.10 13.89 10.78
CA ARG A 121 0.89 13.38 11.91
C ARG A 121 1.43 11.96 11.70
N ARG A 122 0.90 11.20 10.71
CA ARG A 122 1.32 9.83 10.42
C ARG A 122 2.55 9.73 9.53
N VAL A 123 2.98 10.81 8.89
CA VAL A 123 4.14 10.79 7.97
C VAL A 123 5.47 11.09 8.66
N GLY A 124 5.50 11.16 10.00
CA GLY A 124 6.72 11.37 10.76
C GLY A 124 7.41 12.70 10.42
N GLU A 125 8.70 12.64 10.09
CA GLU A 125 9.51 13.84 9.83
C GLU A 125 9.07 14.62 8.57
N LEU A 126 8.33 14.02 7.66
CA LEU A 126 7.79 14.73 6.49
C LEU A 126 6.66 15.71 6.85
N GLU A 127 6.01 15.59 8.01
CA GLU A 127 4.88 16.45 8.39
C GLU A 127 5.25 17.93 8.31
N ALA A 128 6.40 18.30 8.86
CA ALA A 128 6.86 19.70 8.84
C ALA A 128 7.11 20.21 7.41
N MET A 129 7.68 19.37 6.54
CA MET A 129 7.95 19.72 5.14
C MET A 129 6.64 19.91 4.36
N ILE A 130 5.67 19.00 4.54
CA ILE A 130 4.36 19.08 3.89
C ILE A 130 3.60 20.32 4.35
N ARG A 131 3.53 20.57 5.67
CA ARG A 131 2.82 21.74 6.23
C ARG A 131 3.44 23.08 5.83
N SER A 132 4.75 23.11 5.55
CA SER A 132 5.45 24.33 5.09
C SER A 132 5.36 24.54 3.56
N SER A 133 4.90 23.55 2.81
CA SER A 133 4.74 23.66 1.36
C SER A 133 3.55 24.54 1.00
N SER A 134 3.67 25.30 -0.07
CA SER A 134 2.58 26.06 -0.70
C SER A 134 1.73 25.23 -1.67
N ALA A 135 2.05 23.93 -1.84
CA ALA A 135 1.36 23.03 -2.73
C ALA A 135 -0.09 22.77 -2.31
N GLU A 136 -0.95 22.42 -3.25
CA GLU A 136 -2.26 21.85 -2.93
C GLU A 136 -2.11 20.36 -2.64
N PHE A 137 -2.92 19.84 -1.70
CA PHE A 137 -2.86 18.44 -1.26
C PHE A 137 -3.98 17.61 -1.86
N VAL A 138 -3.63 16.41 -2.33
CA VAL A 138 -4.56 15.39 -2.83
C VAL A 138 -4.48 14.19 -1.90
N LEU A 139 -5.52 13.91 -1.15
CA LEU A 139 -5.60 12.72 -0.28
C LEU A 139 -6.22 11.56 -1.04
N ILE A 140 -5.54 10.41 -1.05
CA ILE A 140 -6.08 9.13 -1.50
C ILE A 140 -5.78 8.10 -0.40
N ASP A 141 -6.80 7.69 0.34
CA ASP A 141 -6.63 6.87 1.54
C ASP A 141 -7.90 6.09 1.90
N HIS A 142 -7.74 4.91 2.51
CA HIS A 142 -8.84 4.03 2.90
C HIS A 142 -8.99 3.84 4.43
N HIS A 143 -8.13 4.47 5.23
CA HIS A 143 -8.16 4.37 6.69
C HIS A 143 -9.36 5.10 7.30
N LEU A 144 -9.74 4.73 8.53
CA LEU A 144 -10.81 5.40 9.29
C LEU A 144 -10.34 6.78 9.79
N ASP A 145 -11.30 7.67 10.07
CA ASP A 145 -11.11 8.95 10.74
C ASP A 145 -10.06 9.87 10.06
N PRO A 146 -10.28 10.29 8.80
CA PRO A 146 -9.36 11.18 8.09
C PRO A 146 -9.35 12.59 8.70
N GLU A 147 -8.16 13.19 8.75
CA GLU A 147 -7.98 14.60 9.06
C GLU A 147 -8.39 15.46 7.85
N ASP A 148 -9.04 16.61 8.10
CA ASP A 148 -9.46 17.52 7.03
C ASP A 148 -8.32 18.50 6.69
N PHE A 149 -7.41 18.07 5.81
CA PHE A 149 -6.27 18.88 5.36
C PHE A 149 -6.16 19.00 3.83
N ALA A 150 -6.90 18.16 3.08
CA ALA A 150 -6.70 18.01 1.65
C ALA A 150 -7.60 18.95 0.84
N HIS A 151 -7.02 19.57 -0.20
CA HIS A 151 -7.74 20.37 -1.19
C HIS A 151 -8.58 19.51 -2.14
N TYR A 152 -8.11 18.28 -2.41
CA TYR A 152 -8.78 17.26 -3.21
C TYR A 152 -8.86 15.99 -2.37
N ASN A 153 -10.07 15.58 -2.02
CA ASN A 153 -10.29 14.45 -1.15
C ASN A 153 -10.86 13.26 -1.95
N PHE A 154 -10.08 12.19 -2.06
CA PHE A 154 -10.44 10.90 -2.65
C PHE A 154 -10.35 9.77 -1.60
N HIS A 155 -10.67 10.10 -0.36
CA HIS A 155 -10.72 9.15 0.74
C HIS A 155 -12.04 8.38 0.73
N VAL A 156 -11.96 7.05 0.90
CA VAL A 156 -13.12 6.17 1.08
C VAL A 156 -12.78 5.08 2.10
N ALA A 157 -13.23 5.26 3.33
CA ALA A 157 -13.00 4.30 4.41
C ALA A 157 -13.60 2.92 4.12
N GLY A 158 -12.89 1.87 4.52
CA GLY A 158 -13.38 0.50 4.46
C GLY A 158 -13.23 -0.19 3.11
N LEU A 159 -12.65 0.45 2.10
CA LEU A 159 -12.20 -0.24 0.89
C LEU A 159 -10.93 -1.05 1.16
N SER A 160 -10.56 -1.88 0.21
CA SER A 160 -9.53 -2.91 0.42
C SER A 160 -8.13 -2.34 0.61
N SER A 161 -7.81 -1.24 -0.08
CA SER A 161 -6.45 -0.68 -0.15
C SER A 161 -6.44 0.69 -0.84
N THR A 162 -5.39 1.46 -0.62
CA THR A 162 -5.14 2.69 -1.38
C THR A 162 -4.85 2.39 -2.86
N ALA A 163 -4.26 1.24 -3.19
CA ALA A 163 -4.07 0.81 -4.57
C ALA A 163 -5.40 0.62 -5.32
N GLU A 164 -6.46 0.11 -4.65
CA GLU A 164 -7.81 0.07 -5.21
C GLU A 164 -8.31 1.48 -5.55
N LEU A 165 -8.14 2.42 -4.63
CA LEU A 165 -8.57 3.80 -4.79
C LEU A 165 -7.84 4.49 -5.94
N VAL A 166 -6.52 4.32 -6.02
CA VAL A 166 -5.69 4.85 -7.12
C VAL A 166 -6.13 4.26 -8.45
N TYR A 167 -6.33 2.94 -8.55
CA TYR A 167 -6.78 2.31 -9.79
C TYR A 167 -8.11 2.89 -10.27
N ARG A 168 -9.10 3.01 -9.38
CA ARG A 168 -10.42 3.57 -9.71
C ARG A 168 -10.32 5.04 -10.13
N LEU A 169 -9.48 5.83 -9.47
CA LEU A 169 -9.22 7.22 -9.85
C LEU A 169 -8.59 7.32 -11.25
N LEU A 170 -7.60 6.48 -11.54
CA LEU A 170 -6.94 6.43 -12.85
C LEU A 170 -7.93 6.10 -13.97
N LEU A 171 -8.86 5.16 -13.74
CA LEU A 171 -9.92 4.86 -14.71
C LEU A 171 -10.82 6.08 -14.95
N GLN A 172 -11.25 6.76 -13.87
CA GLN A 172 -12.14 7.92 -13.97
C GLN A 172 -11.45 9.16 -14.57
N LEU A 173 -10.12 9.27 -14.44
CA LEU A 173 -9.31 10.27 -15.14
C LEU A 173 -9.11 9.98 -16.64
N GLY A 174 -9.63 8.84 -17.14
CA GLY A 174 -9.48 8.43 -18.53
C GLY A 174 -8.09 7.90 -18.88
N THR A 175 -7.28 7.54 -17.90
CA THR A 175 -5.89 7.11 -18.08
C THR A 175 -5.74 5.57 -18.22
N ALA A 176 -6.83 4.83 -18.36
CA ALA A 176 -6.80 3.37 -18.55
C ALA A 176 -5.80 2.89 -19.62
N PRO A 177 -5.64 3.54 -20.80
CA PRO A 177 -4.65 3.14 -21.80
C PRO A 177 -3.19 3.27 -21.34
N LEU A 178 -2.92 3.98 -20.24
CA LEU A 178 -1.59 4.14 -19.67
C LEU A 178 -1.24 3.05 -18.64
N ILE A 179 -2.21 2.22 -18.26
CA ILE A 179 -2.02 1.11 -17.32
C ILE A 179 -1.38 -0.07 -18.10
N ASP A 180 -0.06 -0.06 -18.16
CA ASP A 180 0.73 -1.17 -18.71
C ASP A 180 1.03 -2.22 -17.62
N LYS A 181 1.76 -3.27 -18.01
CA LYS A 181 2.15 -4.35 -17.11
C LYS A 181 2.80 -3.84 -15.82
N ALA A 182 3.70 -2.87 -15.88
CA ALA A 182 4.42 -2.37 -14.71
C ALA A 182 3.50 -1.59 -13.76
N VAL A 183 2.58 -0.75 -14.29
CA VAL A 183 1.53 -0.11 -13.46
C VAL A 183 0.64 -1.16 -12.83
N ALA A 184 0.25 -2.20 -13.60
CA ALA A 184 -0.61 -3.27 -13.12
C ALA A 184 0.06 -4.11 -12.02
N GLU A 185 1.36 -4.41 -12.12
CA GLU A 185 2.14 -5.10 -11.08
C GLU A 185 2.16 -4.29 -9.79
N ASN A 186 2.42 -2.99 -9.86
CA ASN A 186 2.42 -2.10 -8.71
C ASN A 186 1.04 -2.08 -8.01
N ILE A 187 -0.05 -1.90 -8.76
CA ILE A 187 -1.41 -1.93 -8.20
C ILE A 187 -1.74 -3.29 -7.61
N TYR A 188 -1.39 -4.39 -8.31
CA TYR A 188 -1.67 -5.74 -7.86
C TYR A 188 -0.97 -6.05 -6.52
N VAL A 189 0.26 -5.58 -6.33
CA VAL A 189 0.99 -5.73 -5.05
C VAL A 189 0.25 -5.03 -3.92
N GLY A 190 -0.20 -3.79 -4.12
CA GLY A 190 -0.98 -3.08 -3.10
C GLY A 190 -2.27 -3.82 -2.73
N LEU A 191 -3.07 -4.20 -3.73
CA LEU A 191 -4.29 -5.00 -3.51
C LEU A 191 -4.00 -6.31 -2.77
N MET A 192 -2.98 -7.05 -3.21
CA MET A 192 -2.65 -8.36 -2.67
C MET A 192 -2.18 -8.30 -1.23
N THR A 193 -1.33 -7.33 -0.90
CA THR A 193 -0.78 -7.21 0.47
C THR A 193 -1.84 -6.78 1.46
N ASP A 194 -2.67 -5.81 1.13
CA ASP A 194 -3.67 -5.25 2.04
C ASP A 194 -4.94 -6.11 2.19
N THR A 195 -5.21 -6.97 1.21
CA THR A 195 -6.27 -7.98 1.29
C THR A 195 -5.79 -9.30 1.90
N GLY A 196 -4.53 -9.39 2.31
CA GLY A 196 -3.92 -10.63 2.79
C GLY A 196 -4.01 -11.75 1.74
N SER A 197 -3.68 -11.43 0.49
CA SER A 197 -3.84 -12.33 -0.66
C SER A 197 -5.31 -12.68 -0.93
N PHE A 198 -6.16 -11.66 -0.96
CA PHE A 198 -7.62 -11.76 -1.24
C PHE A 198 -8.42 -12.58 -0.23
N ARG A 199 -7.95 -12.67 1.03
CA ARG A 199 -8.62 -13.46 2.09
C ARG A 199 -9.40 -12.62 3.09
N PHE A 200 -9.09 -11.31 3.22
CA PHE A 200 -9.74 -10.47 4.21
C PHE A 200 -11.15 -10.05 3.75
N SER A 201 -11.99 -9.68 4.71
CA SER A 201 -13.39 -9.29 4.45
C SER A 201 -13.55 -8.03 3.60
N THR A 202 -12.49 -7.26 3.46
CA THR A 202 -12.40 -6.09 2.56
C THR A 202 -12.29 -6.49 1.08
N THR A 203 -12.09 -7.77 0.78
CA THR A 203 -12.04 -8.28 -0.60
C THR A 203 -13.46 -8.36 -1.18
N THR A 204 -13.83 -7.36 -1.96
CA THR A 204 -15.15 -7.25 -2.61
C THR A 204 -15.13 -7.83 -4.04
N PRO A 205 -16.31 -8.02 -4.68
CA PRO A 205 -16.36 -8.37 -6.10
C PRO A 205 -15.60 -7.37 -6.99
N GLU A 206 -15.58 -6.09 -6.64
CA GLU A 206 -14.87 -5.04 -7.37
C GLU A 206 -13.35 -5.24 -7.30
N VAL A 207 -12.81 -5.65 -6.16
CA VAL A 207 -11.39 -6.01 -6.01
C VAL A 207 -11.01 -7.15 -6.96
N HIS A 208 -11.85 -8.17 -7.08
CA HIS A 208 -11.63 -9.27 -8.02
C HIS A 208 -11.76 -8.83 -9.49
N LEU A 209 -12.66 -7.90 -9.80
CA LEU A 209 -12.76 -7.33 -11.14
C LEU A 209 -11.49 -6.54 -11.49
N ILE A 210 -10.98 -5.74 -10.57
CA ILE A 210 -9.70 -5.02 -10.74
C ILE A 210 -8.57 -6.05 -10.95
N ALA A 211 -8.48 -7.07 -10.11
CA ALA A 211 -7.46 -8.11 -10.26
C ALA A 211 -7.54 -8.81 -11.64
N ALA A 212 -8.75 -9.11 -12.13
CA ALA A 212 -8.95 -9.69 -13.45
C ALA A 212 -8.48 -8.75 -14.57
N ASP A 213 -8.72 -7.46 -14.44
CA ASP A 213 -8.28 -6.44 -15.39
C ASP A 213 -6.75 -6.32 -15.41
N LEU A 214 -6.12 -6.30 -14.23
CA LEU A 214 -4.66 -6.28 -14.10
C LEU A 214 -4.00 -7.54 -14.71
N LEU A 215 -4.63 -8.71 -14.58
CA LEU A 215 -4.17 -9.94 -15.23
C LEU A 215 -4.16 -9.81 -16.76
N GLN A 216 -5.10 -9.08 -17.35
CA GLN A 216 -5.15 -8.82 -18.78
C GLN A 216 -4.00 -7.89 -19.25
N ALA A 217 -3.45 -7.05 -18.35
CA ALA A 217 -2.23 -6.29 -18.63
C ALA A 217 -0.96 -7.16 -18.69
N GLY A 218 -1.09 -8.49 -18.46
CA GLY A 218 -0.02 -9.47 -18.63
C GLY A 218 0.89 -9.63 -17.41
N ILE A 219 0.40 -9.35 -16.20
CA ILE A 219 1.15 -9.62 -14.97
C ILE A 219 1.29 -11.12 -14.73
N ASP A 220 2.39 -11.53 -14.11
CA ASP A 220 2.59 -12.91 -13.65
C ASP A 220 2.33 -12.99 -12.14
N VAL A 221 1.13 -13.43 -11.78
CA VAL A 221 0.69 -13.54 -10.39
C VAL A 221 1.56 -14.50 -9.58
N GLY A 222 1.96 -15.64 -10.17
CA GLY A 222 2.81 -16.61 -9.50
C GLY A 222 4.18 -16.00 -9.17
N HIS A 223 4.76 -15.28 -10.11
CA HIS A 223 6.02 -14.57 -9.89
C HIS A 223 5.90 -13.48 -8.82
N ILE A 224 4.83 -12.67 -8.85
CA ILE A 224 4.57 -11.63 -7.85
C ILE A 224 4.43 -12.25 -6.46
N HIS A 225 3.65 -13.32 -6.32
CA HIS A 225 3.48 -14.01 -5.02
C HIS A 225 4.81 -14.55 -4.49
N ASN A 226 5.64 -15.15 -5.36
CA ASN A 226 6.96 -15.63 -4.96
C ASN A 226 7.85 -14.49 -4.44
N LEU A 227 7.85 -13.34 -5.11
CA LEU A 227 8.66 -12.19 -4.69
C LEU A 227 8.21 -11.59 -3.34
N ILE A 228 6.91 -11.61 -3.04
CA ILE A 228 6.34 -10.99 -1.84
C ILE A 228 6.30 -11.98 -0.66
N TYR A 229 5.89 -13.24 -0.88
CA TYR A 229 5.58 -14.19 0.21
C TYR A 229 6.55 -15.36 0.32
N ASP A 230 7.26 -15.71 -0.75
CA ASP A 230 8.08 -16.92 -0.79
C ASP A 230 9.58 -16.62 -1.02
N ASN A 231 9.98 -15.36 -0.94
CA ASN A 231 11.37 -14.91 -1.11
C ASN A 231 12.06 -14.60 0.22
N PHE A 232 11.83 -15.44 1.24
CA PHE A 232 12.44 -15.25 2.54
C PHE A 232 13.74 -16.00 2.68
N GLY A 233 14.75 -15.31 3.22
CA GLY A 233 16.02 -15.94 3.55
C GLY A 233 15.87 -17.06 4.59
N GLU A 234 16.79 -18.03 4.59
CA GLU A 234 16.83 -19.15 5.53
C GLU A 234 16.77 -18.67 6.99
N LYS A 235 17.46 -17.60 7.34
CA LYS A 235 17.47 -17.03 8.70
C LYS A 235 16.06 -16.66 9.18
N ARG A 236 15.29 -15.94 8.36
CA ARG A 236 13.90 -15.56 8.65
C ARG A 236 13.00 -16.78 8.79
N THR A 237 13.16 -17.77 7.92
CA THR A 237 12.39 -19.03 8.00
C THR A 237 12.71 -19.80 9.27
N ARG A 238 13.97 -19.89 9.68
CA ARG A 238 14.37 -20.52 10.95
C ARG A 238 13.87 -19.73 12.16
N PHE A 239 13.89 -18.40 12.08
CA PHE A 239 13.32 -17.53 13.12
C PHE A 239 11.80 -17.73 13.25
N LEU A 240 11.07 -17.81 12.14
CA LEU A 240 9.64 -18.14 12.16
C LEU A 240 9.39 -19.46 12.89
N GLY A 241 10.14 -20.51 12.55
CA GLY A 241 10.04 -21.80 13.24
C GLY A 241 10.31 -21.69 14.76
N PHE A 242 11.32 -20.92 15.16
CA PHE A 242 11.60 -20.62 16.56
C PHE A 242 10.45 -19.90 17.26
N MET A 243 9.89 -18.87 16.61
CA MET A 243 8.76 -18.09 17.15
C MET A 243 7.52 -18.96 17.35
N LEU A 244 7.16 -19.79 16.37
CA LEU A 244 6.01 -20.66 16.44
C LEU A 244 6.19 -21.77 17.49
N TYR A 245 7.37 -22.38 17.57
CA TYR A 245 7.59 -23.52 18.48
C TYR A 245 7.90 -23.09 19.92
N LYS A 246 8.69 -22.03 20.12
CA LYS A 246 9.18 -21.63 21.44
C LYS A 246 8.46 -20.43 22.05
N LYS A 247 7.94 -19.53 21.23
CA LYS A 247 7.48 -18.21 21.68
C LYS A 247 5.97 -18.02 21.60
N LEU A 248 5.28 -18.82 20.80
CA LEU A 248 3.83 -18.77 20.69
C LEU A 248 3.19 -19.20 22.02
N LYS A 249 2.39 -18.32 22.57
CA LYS A 249 1.58 -18.55 23.78
C LYS A 249 0.11 -18.36 23.44
N VAL A 250 -0.72 -19.29 23.90
CA VAL A 250 -2.16 -19.27 23.68
C VAL A 250 -2.85 -19.06 25.02
N LEU A 251 -3.80 -18.15 25.06
CA LEU A 251 -4.68 -17.83 26.18
C LEU A 251 -6.12 -18.11 25.76
N PRO A 252 -6.57 -19.37 25.83
CA PRO A 252 -7.87 -19.77 25.28
C PRO A 252 -9.04 -19.06 25.95
N GLU A 253 -8.95 -18.75 27.24
CA GLU A 253 -9.95 -18.04 28.03
C GLU A 253 -10.19 -16.57 27.52
N TYR A 254 -9.22 -16.02 26.79
CA TYR A 254 -9.32 -14.68 26.19
C TYR A 254 -9.38 -14.73 24.66
N ASN A 255 -9.52 -15.89 24.05
CA ASN A 255 -9.44 -16.08 22.60
C ASN A 255 -8.22 -15.37 21.97
N THR A 256 -7.10 -15.36 22.69
CA THR A 256 -5.90 -14.56 22.41
C THR A 256 -4.68 -15.46 22.26
N ALA A 257 -3.81 -15.12 21.31
CA ALA A 257 -2.47 -15.68 21.26
C ALA A 257 -1.43 -14.56 21.11
N TYR A 258 -0.24 -14.77 21.66
CA TYR A 258 0.83 -13.80 21.54
C TYR A 258 2.19 -14.45 21.35
N MET A 259 3.11 -13.65 20.79
CA MET A 259 4.53 -13.98 20.72
C MET A 259 5.35 -12.79 21.23
N ALA A 260 6.48 -13.08 21.89
CA ALA A 260 7.38 -12.04 22.35
C ALA A 260 8.82 -12.37 21.93
N VAL A 261 9.50 -11.41 21.33
CA VAL A 261 10.91 -11.52 20.92
C VAL A 261 11.73 -10.46 21.66
N SER A 262 12.75 -10.95 22.36
CA SER A 262 13.74 -10.09 23.04
C SER A 262 14.79 -9.57 22.06
N ARG A 263 15.53 -8.54 22.46
CA ARG A 263 16.67 -8.02 21.69
C ARG A 263 17.74 -9.08 21.44
N ALA A 264 18.07 -9.86 22.46
CA ALA A 264 19.06 -10.94 22.36
C ALA A 264 18.64 -12.02 21.35
N GLU A 265 17.35 -12.36 21.30
CA GLU A 265 16.82 -13.30 20.30
C GLU A 265 16.86 -12.71 18.90
N GLY A 266 16.47 -11.44 18.74
CA GLY A 266 16.60 -10.72 17.45
C GLY A 266 18.05 -10.71 16.94
N ALA A 267 18.99 -10.37 17.79
CA ALA A 267 20.42 -10.38 17.47
C ALA A 267 20.94 -11.79 17.13
N ARG A 268 20.49 -12.82 17.87
CA ARG A 268 20.88 -14.22 17.59
C ARG A 268 20.52 -14.69 16.19
N PHE A 269 19.38 -14.23 15.68
CA PHE A 269 18.91 -14.57 14.33
C PHE A 269 19.35 -13.55 13.28
N ASP A 270 20.11 -12.53 13.67
CA ASP A 270 20.58 -11.46 12.78
C ASP A 270 19.40 -10.84 11.99
N LEU A 271 18.34 -10.47 12.74
CA LEU A 271 17.11 -9.94 12.14
C LEU A 271 17.31 -8.51 11.65
N GLY A 272 16.96 -8.32 10.39
CA GLY A 272 16.86 -7.00 9.76
C GLY A 272 15.47 -6.35 9.91
N PRO A 273 15.31 -5.16 9.35
CA PRO A 273 13.98 -4.57 9.09
C PRO A 273 13.11 -5.55 8.29
N GLY A 274 11.81 -5.61 8.58
CA GLY A 274 10.87 -6.48 7.85
C GLY A 274 10.82 -7.94 8.30
N ASP A 275 11.88 -8.51 8.91
CA ASP A 275 11.93 -9.95 9.26
C ASP A 275 10.84 -10.40 10.26
N THR A 276 10.24 -9.47 10.98
CA THR A 276 9.12 -9.75 11.90
C THR A 276 7.76 -9.43 11.29
N GLU A 277 7.72 -8.97 10.03
CA GLU A 277 6.47 -8.64 9.34
C GLU A 277 5.62 -9.89 9.14
N GLY A 278 4.31 -9.76 9.35
CA GLY A 278 3.36 -10.86 9.20
C GLY A 278 3.37 -11.91 10.34
N LEU A 279 4.34 -11.90 11.27
CA LEU A 279 4.39 -12.92 12.36
C LEU A 279 3.13 -12.94 13.22
N VAL A 280 2.55 -11.77 13.52
CA VAL A 280 1.32 -11.69 14.33
C VAL A 280 0.14 -12.40 13.68
N ASN A 281 0.11 -12.54 12.36
CA ASN A 281 -0.97 -13.21 11.65
C ASN A 281 -1.01 -14.72 11.95
N TYR A 282 0.12 -15.33 12.29
CA TYR A 282 0.15 -16.73 12.71
C TYR A 282 -0.60 -16.98 14.03
N CYS A 283 -0.72 -15.98 14.91
CA CYS A 283 -1.59 -16.08 16.07
C CYS A 283 -3.05 -16.31 15.67
N LEU A 284 -3.50 -15.58 14.63
CA LEU A 284 -4.88 -15.64 14.13
C LEU A 284 -5.18 -16.89 13.28
N SER A 285 -4.17 -17.67 12.90
CA SER A 285 -4.36 -18.95 12.22
C SER A 285 -4.80 -20.09 13.16
N LEU A 286 -4.74 -19.86 14.47
CA LEU A 286 -5.15 -20.85 15.47
C LEU A 286 -6.68 -20.86 15.63
N LYS A 287 -7.24 -22.08 15.70
CA LYS A 287 -8.67 -22.26 15.92
C LYS A 287 -9.10 -21.64 17.25
N GLY A 288 -10.12 -20.78 17.21
CA GLY A 288 -10.71 -20.14 18.39
C GLY A 288 -9.95 -18.89 18.88
N ILE A 289 -8.93 -18.43 18.16
CA ILE A 289 -8.19 -17.21 18.48
C ILE A 289 -8.68 -16.07 17.59
N ASN A 290 -9.10 -14.99 18.24
CA ASN A 290 -9.63 -13.79 17.58
C ASN A 290 -8.72 -12.58 17.75
N PHE A 291 -7.73 -12.64 18.63
CA PHE A 291 -6.80 -11.56 18.91
C PHE A 291 -5.35 -12.06 18.95
N GLY A 292 -4.51 -11.41 18.16
CA GLY A 292 -3.08 -11.73 18.06
C GLY A 292 -2.21 -10.56 18.50
N VAL A 293 -1.13 -10.84 19.24
CA VAL A 293 -0.18 -9.84 19.71
C VAL A 293 1.24 -10.28 19.41
N LEU A 294 2.04 -9.39 18.82
CA LEU A 294 3.49 -9.53 18.74
C LEU A 294 4.16 -8.40 19.54
N LEU A 295 5.01 -8.79 20.48
CA LEU A 295 5.85 -7.89 21.26
C LEU A 295 7.29 -7.97 20.75
N LYS A 296 7.87 -6.86 20.31
CA LYS A 296 9.26 -6.79 19.85
C LYS A 296 10.04 -5.78 20.68
N ALA A 297 11.00 -6.24 21.46
CA ALA A 297 11.87 -5.37 22.22
C ALA A 297 12.88 -4.66 21.30
N SER A 298 13.09 -3.35 21.51
CA SER A 298 14.07 -2.51 20.84
C SER A 298 14.80 -1.60 21.83
N ASP A 299 15.79 -0.83 21.35
CA ASP A 299 16.50 0.16 22.18
C ASP A 299 15.60 1.31 22.65
N ARG A 300 14.54 1.61 21.89
CA ARG A 300 13.59 2.70 22.17
C ARG A 300 12.36 2.23 22.97
N GLY A 301 12.29 0.96 23.36
CA GLY A 301 11.14 0.38 24.05
C GLY A 301 10.64 -0.91 23.41
N THR A 302 9.38 -1.25 23.66
CA THR A 302 8.75 -2.44 23.07
C THR A 302 7.71 -2.03 22.03
N LYS A 303 7.91 -2.43 20.75
CA LYS A 303 6.90 -2.30 19.72
C LYS A 303 5.84 -3.38 19.91
N LEU A 304 4.58 -2.98 19.87
CA LEU A 304 3.43 -3.88 19.92
C LEU A 304 2.75 -3.88 18.54
N SER A 305 2.49 -5.06 18.02
CA SER A 305 1.67 -5.24 16.83
C SER A 305 0.43 -6.03 17.19
N PHE A 306 -0.73 -5.48 16.90
CA PHE A 306 -2.03 -6.09 17.19
C PHE A 306 -2.73 -6.46 15.90
N ARG A 307 -3.44 -7.59 15.91
CA ARG A 307 -4.36 -8.00 14.83
C ARG A 307 -5.58 -8.66 15.47
N SER A 308 -6.76 -8.45 14.87
CA SER A 308 -7.99 -9.07 15.33
C SER A 308 -8.84 -9.59 14.18
N ILE A 309 -9.71 -10.55 14.44
CA ILE A 309 -10.72 -11.06 13.50
C ILE A 309 -12.10 -10.78 14.08
N GLY A 310 -13.02 -10.32 13.23
CA GLY A 310 -14.39 -10.03 13.61
C GLY A 310 -14.53 -8.71 14.39
N LYS A 311 -15.63 -8.63 15.16
CA LYS A 311 -15.91 -7.47 16.03
C LYS A 311 -15.13 -7.61 17.33
N PHE A 312 -13.88 -7.21 17.33
CA PHE A 312 -13.08 -7.05 18.54
C PHE A 312 -13.00 -5.57 18.87
N PRO A 313 -13.35 -5.16 20.10
CA PRO A 313 -13.30 -3.75 20.48
C PRO A 313 -11.90 -3.17 20.50
#